data_758becb75afea2c223fd6c54e89af29b
#
_entry.id   758becb75afea2c223fd6c54e89af29b
#
_cell.length_a   1.000
_cell.length_b   1.000
_cell.length_c   1.000
_cell.angle_alpha   90.00
_cell.angle_beta   90.00
_cell.angle_gamma   90.00
#
_symmetry.space_group_name_H-M   'P 1'
#
loop_
_entity.id
_entity.type
_entity.pdbx_description
1 polymer ?
#
loop_
_entity_poly.entity_id
_entity_poly.type
_entity_poly.pdbx_seq_one_letter_code
_entity_poly.pdbx_strand_id
1 'polypeptide(L)' 'MKDLNNAKTELTSLLSGVAGEYFVAAELSRRGYLASITLRNTKGVDILCSNADATKTVAIQVKTNKR' A
#
# COMPACT_ATOMS: atom_id res chain seq x y z
N MET A 1 -22.28 -10.69 15.64
CA MET A 1 -21.94 -9.68 14.65
C MET A 1 -22.45 -8.30 14.96
N LYS A 2 -22.96 -8.13 16.12
CA LYS A 2 -23.47 -6.83 16.48
C LYS A 2 -22.38 -5.78 16.52
N ASP A 3 -21.16 -6.20 16.71
CA ASP A 3 -20.05 -5.25 16.70
C ASP A 3 -19.58 -4.93 15.30
N LEU A 4 -20.28 -5.43 14.34
CA LEU A 4 -19.86 -5.31 12.94
C LEU A 4 -19.73 -3.85 12.52
N ASN A 5 -20.58 -2.97 13.03
CA ASN A 5 -20.51 -1.58 12.61
C ASN A 5 -19.22 -0.91 13.05
N ASN A 6 -18.81 -1.13 14.29
CA ASN A 6 -17.55 -0.57 14.76
C ASN A 6 -16.36 -1.21 14.07
N ALA A 7 -16.40 -2.54 13.95
CA ALA A 7 -15.33 -3.25 13.26
C ALA A 7 -15.28 -2.81 11.82
N LYS A 8 -16.44 -2.59 11.21
CA LYS A 8 -16.49 -2.17 9.82
C LYS A 8 -15.84 -0.81 9.61
N THR A 9 -16.08 0.11 10.55
CA THR A 9 -15.47 1.43 10.44
C THR A 9 -13.94 1.35 10.49
N GLU A 10 -13.44 0.57 11.45
CA GLU A 10 -12.00 0.41 11.56
C GLU A 10 -11.43 -0.30 10.36
N LEU A 11 -12.12 -1.33 9.89
CA LEU A 11 -11.66 -2.05 8.72
C LEU A 11 -11.69 -1.19 7.49
N THR A 12 -12.69 -0.32 7.37
CA THR A 12 -12.77 0.57 6.22
C THR A 12 -11.58 1.51 6.16
N SER A 13 -11.20 2.08 7.31
CA SER A 13 -10.03 2.95 7.35
C SER A 13 -8.77 2.19 6.97
N LEU A 14 -8.61 1.00 7.55
CA LEU A 14 -7.45 0.19 7.27
C LEU A 14 -7.39 -0.21 5.80
N LEU A 15 -8.53 -0.66 5.28
CA LEU A 15 -8.58 -1.14 3.91
C LEU A 15 -8.43 -0.01 2.90
N SER A 16 -8.86 1.20 3.25
CA SER A 16 -8.60 2.35 2.38
C SER A 16 -7.10 2.53 2.16
N GLY A 17 -6.33 2.45 3.24
CA GLY A 17 -4.89 2.57 3.12
C GLY A 17 -4.30 1.44 2.33
N VAL A 18 -4.76 0.22 2.60
CA VAL A 18 -4.26 -0.96 1.88
C VAL A 18 -4.61 -0.86 0.40
N ALA A 19 -5.83 -0.43 0.11
CA ALA A 19 -6.25 -0.29 -1.28
C ALA A 19 -5.37 0.71 -2.01
N GLY A 20 -5.02 1.82 -1.34
CA GLY A 20 -4.13 2.79 -1.94
C GLY A 20 -2.77 2.21 -2.27
N GLU A 21 -2.25 1.40 -1.35
CA GLU A 21 -0.96 0.76 -1.57
C GLU A 21 -1.01 -0.19 -2.76
N TYR A 22 -2.06 -0.99 -2.86
CA TYR A 22 -2.20 -1.92 -3.98
C TYR A 22 -2.38 -1.17 -5.29
N PHE A 23 -3.12 -0.06 -5.25
CA PHE A 23 -3.33 0.73 -6.45
C PHE A 23 -2.00 1.27 -6.97
N VAL A 24 -1.19 1.84 -6.09
CA VAL A 24 0.10 2.38 -6.49
C VAL A 24 1.01 1.26 -6.98
N ALA A 25 1.02 0.14 -6.28
CA ALA A 25 1.86 -0.98 -6.69
C ALA A 25 1.46 -1.49 -8.07
N ALA A 26 0.14 -1.55 -8.32
CA ALA A 26 -0.33 -2.00 -9.63
C ALA A 26 0.10 -1.05 -10.74
N GLU A 27 0.01 0.25 -10.49
CA GLU A 27 0.44 1.22 -11.49
C GLU A 27 1.93 1.12 -11.76
N LEU A 28 2.71 0.95 -10.72
CA LEU A 28 4.15 0.80 -10.91
C LEU A 28 4.46 -0.46 -11.70
N SER A 29 3.75 -1.54 -11.41
CA SER A 29 3.96 -2.78 -12.14
C SER A 29 3.62 -2.63 -13.60
N ARG A 30 2.54 -1.93 -13.89
CA ARG A 30 2.17 -1.67 -15.28
C ARG A 30 3.25 -0.93 -16.04
N ARG A 31 4.01 -0.11 -15.32
CA ARG A 31 5.05 0.70 -15.94
C ARG A 31 6.40 -0.01 -15.95
N GLY A 32 6.43 -1.28 -15.58
CA GLY A 32 7.64 -2.07 -15.69
C GLY A 32 8.53 -2.08 -14.48
N TYR A 33 8.03 -1.59 -13.34
CA TYR A 33 8.81 -1.63 -12.10
C TYR A 33 8.41 -2.83 -11.27
N LEU A 34 9.33 -3.25 -10.42
CA LEU A 34 9.04 -4.27 -9.44
C LEU A 34 8.59 -3.56 -8.17
N ALA A 35 7.37 -3.83 -7.74
CA ALA A 35 6.81 -3.15 -6.58
C ALA A 35 6.42 -4.18 -5.55
N SER A 36 6.89 -3.98 -4.32
CA SER A 36 6.57 -4.87 -3.20
C SER A 36 5.93 -4.06 -2.10
N ILE A 37 4.81 -4.55 -1.59
CA ILE A 37 4.14 -3.91 -0.47
C ILE A 37 4.78 -4.43 0.80
N THR A 38 5.24 -3.52 1.65
CA THR A 38 5.92 -3.91 2.88
C THR A 38 4.93 -4.29 3.94
N LEU A 39 5.43 -4.94 4.96
CA LEU A 39 4.61 -5.26 6.11
C LEU A 39 4.24 -3.98 6.85
N ARG A 40 3.11 -4.03 7.52
CA ARG A 40 2.56 -2.85 8.15
C ARG A 40 3.44 -2.27 9.24
N ASN A 41 4.25 -3.08 9.86
CA ASN A 41 5.08 -2.58 10.94
C ASN A 41 6.35 -1.91 10.44
N THR A 42 6.53 -1.84 9.14
CA THR A 42 7.68 -1.13 8.58
C THR A 42 7.37 0.36 8.57
N LYS A 43 8.07 1.07 9.40
CA LYS A 43 7.74 2.47 9.63
C LYS A 43 8.09 3.35 8.44
N GLY A 44 7.09 4.09 7.97
CA GLY A 44 7.31 5.08 6.94
C GLY A 44 7.55 4.55 5.56
N VAL A 45 7.45 3.25 5.37
CA VAL A 45 7.69 2.65 4.07
C VAL A 45 6.52 1.73 3.74
N ASP A 46 5.81 2.02 2.68
CA ASP A 46 4.67 1.21 2.26
C ASP A 46 5.00 0.33 1.08
N ILE A 47 5.80 0.83 0.15
CA ILE A 47 6.14 0.11 -1.06
C ILE A 47 7.62 0.26 -1.32
N LEU A 48 8.26 -0.86 -1.64
CA LEU A 48 9.62 -0.84 -2.17
C LEU A 48 9.51 -1.04 -3.66
N CYS A 49 10.09 -0.12 -4.41
CA CYS A 49 9.97 -0.12 -5.86
C CYS A 49 11.35 -0.17 -6.46
N SER A 50 11.56 -1.07 -7.41
CA SER A 50 12.84 -1.15 -8.08
C SER A 50 12.63 -1.27 -9.57
N ASN A 51 13.70 -0.98 -10.31
CA ASN A 51 13.66 -1.17 -11.75
C ASN A 51 13.75 -2.66 -12.07
N ALA A 52 13.57 -2.99 -13.34
CA ALA A 52 13.39 -4.39 -13.74
C ALA A 52 14.57 -5.27 -13.37
N ASP A 53 15.78 -4.73 -13.41
CA ASP A 53 16.96 -5.52 -13.08
C ASP A 53 17.40 -5.35 -11.64
N ALA A 54 16.57 -4.66 -10.84
CA ALA A 54 16.77 -4.51 -9.40
C ALA A 54 18.08 -3.82 -9.03
N THR A 55 18.59 -2.98 -9.92
CA THR A 55 19.81 -2.24 -9.61
C THR A 55 19.57 -0.98 -8.82
N LYS A 56 18.34 -0.49 -8.82
CA LYS A 56 17.96 0.70 -8.05
C LYS A 56 16.66 0.45 -7.35
N THR A 57 16.61 0.84 -6.09
CA THR A 57 15.42 0.64 -5.27
C THR A 57 15.09 1.94 -4.54
N VAL A 58 13.81 2.28 -4.51
CA VAL A 58 13.34 3.43 -3.76
C VAL A 58 12.21 3.00 -2.85
N ALA A 59 12.09 3.72 -1.75
CA ALA A 59 11.00 3.49 -0.80
C ALA A 59 9.94 4.54 -1.04
N ILE A 60 8.68 4.08 -1.08
CA ILE A 60 7.55 4.95 -1.37
C ILE A 60 6.59 4.91 -0.21
N GLN A 61 6.13 6.06 0.21
CA GLN A 61 5.10 6.16 1.23
C GLN A 61 3.82 6.62 0.55
N VAL A 62 2.76 5.83 0.75
CA VAL A 62 1.48 6.11 0.12
C VAL A 62 0.59 6.81 1.12
N LYS A 63 -0.04 7.89 0.69
CA LYS A 63 -1.02 8.60 1.49
C LYS A 63 -2.36 8.50 0.82
N THR A 64 -3.34 8.06 1.56
CA THR A 64 -4.69 7.91 1.03
C THR A 64 -5.62 8.83 1.77
N ASN A 65 -6.28 9.70 1.05
CA ASN A 65 -7.27 10.59 1.65
C ASN A 65 -8.56 9.82 1.85
N LYS A 66 -9.05 9.87 3.06
CA LYS A 66 -10.28 9.21 3.41
C LYS A 66 -11.40 10.23 3.45
N ARG A 67 -12.53 9.89 2.82
CA ARG A 67 -13.65 10.83 2.73
C ARG A 67 -14.82 10.27 3.45
#